data_c4b92f01259c41bb7aca724e2d5b5697
#
_entry.id   c4b92f01259c41bb7aca724e2d5b5697
#
_cell.length_a   1.000
_cell.length_b   1.000
_cell.length_c   1.000
_cell.angle_alpha   90.00
_cell.angle_beta   90.00
_cell.angle_gamma   90.00
#
_symmetry.space_group_name_H-M   'P 1'
#
loop_
_entity.id
_entity.type
_entity.pdbx_description
1 polymer ?
#
loop_
_entity_poly.entity_id
_entity_poly.type
_entity_poly.pdbx_seq_one_letter_code
_entity_poly.pdbx_strand_id
1 'polypeptide(L)'
;MKSYVSVCALLFLITSLGYGQTSFTENSFLKNENSIIESAADSGNHYTLLEAVKAANLDKILNEDGPFTVFAPSDMAFRKLSKVNLKELLLPENKKELFSLLTYHIVAGNITASKILKALCNGNGKASFTTVQGDKIFASMDGLDIVLTDKAGNRAKITSADANQCNGIIHEIDSVILPNALSVTNLP
;
A
#
# COMPACT_ATOMS: atom_id res chain seq x y z
N MET A 1 -32.60 73.59 34.30
CA MET A 1 -33.57 73.22 35.35
C MET A 1 -33.87 71.75 35.21
N LYS A 2 -33.58 71.02 36.32
CA LYS A 2 -34.05 69.63 36.62
C LYS A 2 -33.76 68.57 35.56
N SER A 3 -32.61 67.84 35.55
CA SER A 3 -32.35 66.68 36.43
C SER A 3 -33.33 65.53 36.23
N TYR A 4 -33.05 64.58 35.32
CA TYR A 4 -33.50 63.23 35.36
C TYR A 4 -32.30 62.32 34.98
N VAL A 5 -31.33 62.28 35.84
CA VAL A 5 -30.35 61.22 35.95
C VAL A 5 -30.94 60.24 36.94
N SER A 6 -30.86 59.04 36.69
CA SER A 6 -31.21 57.87 37.52
C SER A 6 -32.53 57.21 37.14
N VAL A 7 -32.48 56.15 36.46
CA VAL A 7 -33.18 54.86 36.59
C VAL A 7 -32.94 54.03 35.30
N CYS A 8 -31.71 53.67 35.01
CA CYS A 8 -31.42 52.61 34.04
C CYS A 8 -30.18 51.79 34.43
N ALA A 9 -30.00 51.62 35.73
CA ALA A 9 -28.94 50.78 36.26
C ALA A 9 -29.53 49.62 37.05
N LEU A 10 -30.34 48.79 36.42
CA LEU A 10 -30.73 47.48 36.99
C LEU A 10 -31.49 46.73 35.87
N LEU A 11 -30.83 45.85 35.22
CA LEU A 11 -31.32 44.62 34.54
C LEU A 11 -30.33 44.17 33.45
N PHE A 12 -29.07 43.95 33.84
CA PHE A 12 -28.18 43.10 33.10
C PHE A 12 -27.75 41.92 33.99
N LEU A 13 -28.72 41.17 34.46
CA LEU A 13 -28.51 39.83 34.95
C LEU A 13 -28.52 38.94 33.70
N ILE A 14 -27.38 38.94 33.05
CA ILE A 14 -27.14 38.04 31.90
C ILE A 14 -27.05 36.64 32.44
N THR A 15 -28.06 35.87 32.15
CA THR A 15 -28.01 34.42 32.14
C THR A 15 -26.86 33.98 31.24
N SER A 16 -25.74 33.63 31.83
CA SER A 16 -24.67 32.86 31.13
C SER A 16 -25.19 31.46 30.86
N LEU A 17 -26.00 31.32 29.80
CA LEU A 17 -26.18 30.02 29.18
C LEU A 17 -24.82 29.62 28.62
N GLY A 18 -24.20 28.69 29.32
CA GLY A 18 -23.03 28.03 28.83
C GLY A 18 -23.32 27.37 27.48
N TYR A 19 -22.90 28.01 26.39
CA TYR A 19 -22.71 27.33 25.15
C TYR A 19 -21.56 26.34 25.37
N GLY A 20 -21.93 25.10 25.65
CA GLY A 20 -20.99 24.00 25.57
C GLY A 20 -20.36 24.03 24.19
N GLN A 21 -19.13 24.51 24.11
CA GLN A 21 -18.29 24.24 22.97
C GLN A 21 -18.13 22.73 22.92
N THR A 22 -18.96 22.07 22.13
CA THR A 22 -18.60 20.75 21.60
C THR A 22 -17.36 21.01 20.78
N SER A 23 -16.20 20.80 21.38
CA SER A 23 -14.98 20.56 20.64
C SER A 23 -15.30 19.39 19.73
N PHE A 24 -15.58 19.70 18.45
CA PHE A 24 -15.41 18.73 17.42
C PHE A 24 -13.94 18.31 17.51
N THR A 25 -13.69 17.19 18.16
CA THR A 25 -12.46 16.46 17.92
C THR A 25 -12.47 16.25 16.40
N GLU A 26 -11.66 17.04 15.70
CA GLU A 26 -11.23 16.64 14.38
C GLU A 26 -10.85 15.18 14.53
N ASN A 27 -11.63 14.31 13.87
CA ASN A 27 -11.18 12.97 13.59
C ASN A 27 -9.84 13.17 12.89
N SER A 28 -8.78 13.14 13.65
CA SER A 28 -7.47 12.87 13.15
C SER A 28 -7.65 11.52 12.46
N PHE A 29 -7.89 11.54 11.16
CA PHE A 29 -7.62 10.38 10.33
C PHE A 29 -6.22 9.96 10.75
N LEU A 30 -6.13 8.85 11.47
CA LEU A 30 -4.87 8.32 11.95
C LEU A 30 -4.01 8.20 10.71
N LYS A 31 -3.17 9.21 10.48
CA LYS A 31 -2.15 9.15 9.46
C LYS A 31 -1.28 8.01 9.93
N ASN A 32 -1.30 6.92 9.21
CA ASN A 32 -0.49 5.78 9.58
C ASN A 32 0.95 6.28 9.63
N GLU A 33 1.58 6.22 10.80
CA GLU A 33 2.93 6.77 10.99
C GLU A 33 3.97 5.84 10.42
N ASN A 34 3.63 4.55 10.29
CA ASN A 34 4.54 3.53 9.78
C ASN A 34 4.73 3.62 8.26
N SER A 35 5.94 3.41 7.83
CA SER A 35 6.29 3.19 6.43
C SER A 35 5.83 1.80 5.95
N ILE A 36 5.86 1.58 4.64
CA ILE A 36 5.62 0.27 4.03
C ILE A 36 6.48 -0.83 4.67
N ILE A 37 7.76 -0.53 4.91
CA ILE A 37 8.72 -1.49 5.48
C ILE A 37 8.41 -1.80 6.94
N GLU A 38 8.12 -0.78 7.75
CA GLU A 38 7.77 -0.94 9.16
C GLU A 38 6.48 -1.75 9.30
N SER A 39 5.46 -1.44 8.52
CA SER A 39 4.20 -2.18 8.55
C SER A 39 4.34 -3.63 8.06
N ALA A 40 5.16 -3.87 7.05
CA ALA A 40 5.46 -5.23 6.62
C ALA A 40 6.17 -6.01 7.74
N ALA A 41 7.07 -5.36 8.51
CA ALA A 41 7.74 -5.98 9.65
C ALA A 41 6.77 -6.32 10.79
N ASP A 42 5.84 -5.43 11.08
CA ASP A 42 4.87 -5.61 12.17
C ASP A 42 3.78 -6.64 11.83
N SER A 43 3.53 -6.89 10.56
CA SER A 43 2.47 -7.81 10.09
C SER A 43 2.67 -9.27 10.48
N GLY A 44 3.93 -9.70 10.70
CA GLY A 44 4.29 -11.09 10.99
C GLY A 44 4.15 -12.07 9.82
N ASN A 45 3.75 -11.61 8.63
CA ASN A 45 3.46 -12.45 7.45
C ASN A 45 4.40 -12.23 6.27
N HIS A 46 5.38 -11.31 6.39
CA HIS A 46 6.24 -10.86 5.30
C HIS A 46 7.74 -10.94 5.62
N TYR A 47 8.15 -11.88 6.46
CA TYR A 47 9.57 -12.07 6.83
C TYR A 47 10.45 -12.30 5.61
N THR A 48 10.01 -13.16 4.70
CA THR A 48 10.73 -13.49 3.46
C THR A 48 10.87 -12.27 2.54
N LEU A 49 9.80 -11.48 2.41
CA LEU A 49 9.82 -10.24 1.63
C LEU A 49 10.82 -9.23 2.22
N LEU A 50 10.82 -9.05 3.53
CA LEU A 50 11.73 -8.12 4.21
C LEU A 50 13.19 -8.54 4.08
N GLU A 51 13.49 -9.84 4.19
CA GLU A 51 14.83 -10.37 3.95
C GLU A 51 15.29 -10.07 2.51
N ALA A 52 14.41 -10.30 1.54
CA ALA A 52 14.68 -10.03 0.14
C ALA A 52 14.89 -8.53 -0.14
N VAL A 53 14.07 -7.65 0.44
CA VAL A 53 14.17 -6.19 0.32
C VAL A 53 15.50 -5.69 0.86
N LYS A 54 15.94 -6.18 2.03
CA LYS A 54 17.23 -5.86 2.63
C LYS A 54 18.39 -6.35 1.76
N ALA A 55 18.34 -7.59 1.28
CA ALA A 55 19.36 -8.17 0.40
C ALA A 55 19.50 -7.38 -0.92
N ALA A 56 18.41 -6.84 -1.44
CA ALA A 56 18.40 -5.99 -2.63
C ALA A 56 18.81 -4.52 -2.36
N ASN A 57 18.92 -4.09 -1.09
CA ASN A 57 19.10 -2.69 -0.66
C ASN A 57 17.95 -1.77 -1.09
N LEU A 58 16.72 -2.29 -1.14
CA LEU A 58 15.50 -1.52 -1.46
C LEU A 58 14.85 -0.86 -0.23
N ASP A 59 15.26 -1.24 0.97
CA ASP A 59 14.72 -0.74 2.23
C ASP A 59 14.80 0.79 2.34
N LYS A 60 15.89 1.40 1.92
CA LYS A 60 16.08 2.86 1.95
C LYS A 60 15.06 3.57 1.04
N ILE A 61 14.93 3.09 -0.20
CA ILE A 61 14.02 3.68 -1.19
C ILE A 61 12.57 3.56 -0.70
N LEU A 62 12.19 2.40 -0.19
CA LEU A 62 10.83 2.15 0.30
C LEU A 62 10.52 2.82 1.65
N ASN A 63 11.51 3.36 2.35
CA ASN A 63 11.30 4.15 3.57
C ASN A 63 11.16 5.65 3.31
N GLU A 64 11.86 6.18 2.32
CA GLU A 64 12.01 7.63 2.13
C GLU A 64 11.12 8.17 0.99
N ASP A 65 11.04 7.46 -0.12
CA ASP A 65 10.32 7.89 -1.32
C ASP A 65 8.87 7.41 -1.30
N GLY A 66 8.04 7.98 -2.15
CA GLY A 66 6.65 7.58 -2.30
C GLY A 66 5.83 8.65 -3.03
N PRO A 67 4.53 8.45 -3.20
CA PRO A 67 3.78 7.27 -2.75
C PRO A 67 3.97 6.04 -3.65
N PHE A 68 4.03 4.86 -3.00
CA PHE A 68 4.10 3.57 -3.68
C PHE A 68 2.87 2.70 -3.41
N THR A 69 2.58 1.81 -4.33
CA THR A 69 1.71 0.65 -4.11
C THR A 69 2.57 -0.59 -4.19
N VAL A 70 2.61 -1.36 -3.11
CA VAL A 70 3.36 -2.61 -3.03
C VAL A 70 2.39 -3.78 -3.02
N PHE A 71 2.48 -4.64 -4.01
CA PHE A 71 1.83 -5.94 -4.01
C PHE A 71 2.74 -6.91 -3.26
N ALA A 72 2.50 -7.08 -1.96
CA ALA A 72 3.36 -7.80 -1.03
C ALA A 72 3.04 -9.29 -0.97
N PRO A 73 3.91 -10.18 -1.50
CA PRO A 73 3.71 -11.61 -1.33
C PRO A 73 3.87 -12.00 0.14
N SER A 74 2.92 -12.78 0.66
CA SER A 74 3.05 -13.37 1.99
C SER A 74 4.16 -14.44 2.04
N ASP A 75 4.60 -14.84 3.22
CA ASP A 75 5.54 -15.95 3.38
C ASP A 75 5.01 -17.25 2.74
N MET A 76 3.69 -17.45 2.77
CA MET A 76 3.04 -18.57 2.10
C MET A 76 3.12 -18.46 0.58
N ALA A 77 3.06 -17.24 0.03
CA ALA A 77 3.22 -16.99 -1.40
C ALA A 77 4.63 -17.40 -1.89
N PHE A 78 5.66 -17.05 -1.13
CA PHE A 78 7.04 -17.46 -1.43
C PHE A 78 7.23 -18.99 -1.36
N ARG A 79 6.55 -19.69 -0.45
CA ARG A 79 6.60 -21.16 -0.37
C ARG A 79 6.01 -21.86 -1.60
N LYS A 80 5.06 -21.22 -2.29
CA LYS A 80 4.48 -21.72 -3.54
C LYS A 80 5.40 -21.52 -4.76
N LEU A 81 6.45 -20.72 -4.60
CA LEU A 81 7.37 -20.39 -5.69
C LEU A 81 8.25 -21.60 -6.04
N SER A 82 7.77 -22.43 -6.97
CA SER A 82 8.46 -23.67 -7.38
C SER A 82 9.45 -23.49 -8.53
N LYS A 83 9.31 -22.39 -9.30
CA LYS A 83 10.10 -22.15 -10.52
C LYS A 83 11.40 -21.37 -10.28
N VAL A 84 11.52 -20.76 -9.11
CA VAL A 84 12.68 -19.91 -8.76
C VAL A 84 13.17 -20.35 -7.38
N ASN A 85 14.44 -20.68 -7.28
CA ASN A 85 15.03 -20.99 -6.00
C ASN A 85 15.29 -19.69 -5.23
N LEU A 86 14.41 -19.38 -4.26
CA LEU A 86 14.54 -18.16 -3.47
C LEU A 86 15.91 -18.08 -2.77
N LYS A 87 16.46 -19.20 -2.31
CA LYS A 87 17.78 -19.22 -1.66
C LYS A 87 18.89 -18.79 -2.61
N GLU A 88 18.79 -19.16 -3.88
CA GLU A 88 19.72 -18.70 -4.92
C GLU A 88 19.54 -17.22 -5.22
N LEU A 89 18.30 -16.73 -5.30
CA LEU A 89 18.02 -15.31 -5.50
C LEU A 89 18.58 -14.40 -4.39
N LEU A 90 18.65 -14.92 -3.17
CA LEU A 90 19.21 -14.17 -2.04
C LEU A 90 20.75 -14.11 -2.04
N LEU A 91 21.41 -14.86 -2.92
CA LEU A 91 22.88 -14.80 -3.04
C LEU A 91 23.32 -13.46 -3.65
N PRO A 92 24.46 -12.92 -3.21
CA PRO A 92 24.97 -11.62 -3.68
C PRO A 92 25.15 -11.53 -5.20
N GLU A 93 25.48 -12.63 -5.86
CA GLU A 93 25.63 -12.73 -7.31
C GLU A 93 24.31 -12.52 -8.06
N ASN A 94 23.18 -12.85 -7.47
CA ASN A 94 21.85 -12.74 -8.07
C ASN A 94 21.09 -11.48 -7.64
N LYS A 95 21.79 -10.48 -7.09
CA LYS A 95 21.21 -9.25 -6.57
C LYS A 95 20.40 -8.48 -7.63
N LYS A 96 20.80 -8.53 -8.92
CA LYS A 96 20.08 -7.86 -10.01
C LYS A 96 18.73 -8.50 -10.27
N GLU A 97 18.69 -9.82 -10.25
CA GLU A 97 17.50 -10.64 -10.43
C GLU A 97 16.53 -10.42 -9.27
N LEU A 98 17.05 -10.42 -8.04
CA LEU A 98 16.29 -10.14 -6.84
C LEU A 98 15.70 -8.71 -6.87
N PHE A 99 16.50 -7.72 -7.26
CA PHE A 99 16.04 -6.34 -7.44
C PHE A 99 14.93 -6.25 -8.48
N SER A 100 15.09 -6.93 -9.63
CA SER A 100 14.09 -6.98 -10.67
C SER A 100 12.79 -7.63 -10.19
N LEU A 101 12.88 -8.74 -9.45
CA LEU A 101 11.72 -9.40 -8.85
C LEU A 101 10.95 -8.45 -7.92
N LEU A 102 11.65 -7.80 -7.00
CA LEU A 102 11.01 -6.93 -6.00
C LEU A 102 10.41 -5.67 -6.62
N THR A 103 11.13 -5.03 -7.54
CA THR A 103 10.64 -3.83 -8.23
C THR A 103 9.49 -4.13 -9.19
N TYR A 104 9.34 -5.37 -9.64
CA TYR A 104 8.16 -5.80 -10.38
C TYR A 104 6.89 -5.79 -9.53
N HIS A 105 6.98 -5.93 -8.22
CA HIS A 105 5.85 -5.87 -7.28
C HIS A 105 5.50 -4.45 -6.84
N ILE A 106 6.21 -3.43 -7.31
CA ILE A 106 6.03 -2.04 -6.88
C ILE A 106 5.50 -1.21 -8.06
N VAL A 107 4.46 -0.43 -7.79
CA VAL A 107 3.88 0.53 -8.73
C VAL A 107 3.92 1.91 -8.10
N ALA A 108 4.26 2.94 -8.88
CA ALA A 108 4.25 4.31 -8.41
C ALA A 108 2.83 4.81 -8.15
N GLY A 109 2.65 5.56 -7.06
CA GLY A 109 1.39 6.15 -6.65
C GLY A 109 0.55 5.28 -5.70
N ASN A 110 -0.47 5.89 -5.11
CA ASN A 110 -1.45 5.22 -4.24
C ASN A 110 -2.57 4.60 -5.09
N ILE A 111 -2.48 3.31 -5.38
CA ILE A 111 -3.47 2.56 -6.15
C ILE A 111 -4.32 1.72 -5.20
N THR A 112 -5.39 2.30 -4.66
CA THR A 112 -6.35 1.59 -3.80
C THR A 112 -7.11 0.51 -4.57
N ALA A 113 -7.69 -0.45 -3.85
CA ALA A 113 -8.60 -1.45 -4.44
C ALA A 113 -9.73 -0.79 -5.23
N SER A 114 -10.28 0.32 -4.74
CA SER A 114 -11.29 1.11 -5.45
C SER A 114 -10.78 1.66 -6.79
N LYS A 115 -9.51 2.12 -6.85
CA LYS A 115 -8.89 2.56 -8.11
C LYS A 115 -8.67 1.39 -9.07
N ILE A 116 -8.26 0.22 -8.55
CA ILE A 116 -8.13 -1.00 -9.35
C ILE A 116 -9.49 -1.37 -9.95
N LEU A 117 -10.55 -1.44 -9.13
CA LEU A 117 -11.91 -1.77 -9.57
C LEU A 117 -12.43 -0.77 -10.61
N LYS A 118 -12.20 0.54 -10.38
CA LYS A 118 -12.56 1.57 -11.37
C LYS A 118 -11.83 1.37 -12.71
N ALA A 119 -10.55 1.03 -12.67
CA ALA A 119 -9.78 0.75 -13.88
C ALA A 119 -10.30 -0.49 -14.62
N LEU A 120 -10.69 -1.53 -13.86
CA LEU A 120 -11.32 -2.74 -14.41
C LEU A 120 -12.67 -2.43 -15.07
N CYS A 121 -13.53 -1.63 -14.44
CA CYS A 121 -14.80 -1.20 -15.02
C CYS A 121 -14.60 -0.45 -16.34
N ASN A 122 -13.63 0.48 -16.38
CA ASN A 122 -13.32 1.27 -17.57
C ASN A 122 -12.64 0.44 -18.68
N GLY A 123 -11.98 -0.65 -18.32
CA GLY A 123 -11.23 -1.52 -19.23
C GLY A 123 -11.95 -2.83 -19.60
N ASN A 124 -13.29 -2.87 -19.50
CA ASN A 124 -14.09 -4.07 -19.79
C ASN A 124 -13.61 -5.31 -19.04
N GLY A 125 -13.36 -5.17 -17.74
CA GLY A 125 -12.93 -6.24 -16.86
C GLY A 125 -11.41 -6.48 -16.86
N LYS A 126 -10.63 -5.65 -17.55
CA LYS A 126 -9.16 -5.74 -17.60
C LYS A 126 -8.52 -4.40 -17.29
N ALA A 127 -7.45 -4.42 -16.51
CA ALA A 127 -6.63 -3.24 -16.24
C ALA A 127 -5.14 -3.60 -16.31
N SER A 128 -4.27 -2.62 -16.45
CA SER A 128 -2.82 -2.83 -16.36
C SER A 128 -2.16 -1.68 -15.61
N PHE A 129 -1.17 -2.02 -14.80
CA PHE A 129 -0.38 -1.08 -14.02
C PHE A 129 1.09 -1.23 -14.42
N THR A 130 1.77 -0.10 -14.58
CA THR A 130 3.19 -0.09 -14.90
C THR A 130 4.01 -0.11 -13.61
N THR A 131 4.88 -1.09 -13.47
CA THR A 131 5.78 -1.22 -12.33
C THR A 131 6.90 -0.18 -12.37
N VAL A 132 7.58 0.01 -11.26
CA VAL A 132 8.70 0.98 -11.19
C VAL A 132 9.87 0.61 -12.10
N GLN A 133 9.99 -0.65 -12.51
CA GLN A 133 10.97 -1.08 -13.52
C GLN A 133 10.49 -0.92 -14.98
N GLY A 134 9.22 -0.49 -15.21
CA GLY A 134 8.67 -0.25 -16.55
C GLY A 134 7.87 -1.42 -17.14
N ASP A 135 7.83 -2.56 -16.51
CA ASP A 135 7.01 -3.70 -16.92
C ASP A 135 5.54 -3.51 -16.52
N LYS A 136 4.65 -4.36 -17.06
CA LYS A 136 3.22 -4.31 -16.74
C LYS A 136 2.75 -5.50 -15.94
N ILE A 137 1.94 -5.22 -14.93
CA ILE A 137 1.09 -6.18 -14.23
C ILE A 137 -0.32 -6.00 -14.78
N PHE A 138 -0.99 -7.09 -15.08
CA PHE A 138 -2.38 -7.09 -15.51
C PHE A 138 -3.28 -7.43 -14.33
N ALA A 139 -4.45 -6.79 -14.26
CA ALA A 139 -5.46 -7.08 -13.25
C ALA A 139 -6.76 -7.52 -13.94
N SER A 140 -7.47 -8.44 -13.31
CA SER A 140 -8.80 -8.92 -13.70
C SER A 140 -9.60 -9.34 -12.47
N MET A 141 -10.90 -9.58 -12.64
CA MET A 141 -11.71 -10.23 -11.61
C MET A 141 -11.76 -11.73 -11.82
N ASP A 142 -11.75 -12.49 -10.71
CA ASP A 142 -12.06 -13.91 -10.67
C ASP A 142 -13.12 -14.10 -9.54
N GLY A 143 -14.38 -14.18 -9.94
CA GLY A 143 -15.50 -14.03 -8.99
C GLY A 143 -15.48 -12.64 -8.34
N LEU A 144 -15.27 -12.60 -7.02
CA LEU A 144 -15.18 -11.37 -6.22
C LEU A 144 -13.74 -10.93 -5.97
N ASP A 145 -12.76 -11.72 -6.39
CA ASP A 145 -11.37 -11.49 -6.09
C ASP A 145 -10.67 -10.69 -7.20
N ILE A 146 -9.84 -9.73 -6.81
CA ILE A 146 -8.92 -9.06 -7.72
C ILE A 146 -7.71 -9.98 -7.90
N VAL A 147 -7.44 -10.34 -9.14
CA VAL A 147 -6.32 -11.20 -9.52
C VAL A 147 -5.34 -10.43 -10.39
N LEU A 148 -4.09 -10.45 -9.98
CA LEU A 148 -2.97 -9.93 -10.75
C LEU A 148 -2.41 -11.04 -11.62
N THR A 149 -1.96 -10.70 -12.83
CA THR A 149 -1.37 -11.65 -13.78
C THR A 149 -0.12 -11.02 -14.38
N ASP A 150 0.98 -11.76 -14.40
CA ASP A 150 2.20 -11.36 -15.08
C ASP A 150 2.18 -11.72 -16.59
N LYS A 151 3.22 -11.35 -17.32
CA LYS A 151 3.33 -11.64 -18.76
C LYS A 151 3.45 -13.14 -19.08
N ALA A 152 3.91 -13.95 -18.13
CA ALA A 152 4.03 -15.40 -18.29
C ALA A 152 2.73 -16.15 -17.94
N GLY A 153 1.72 -15.43 -17.45
CA GLY A 153 0.44 -15.98 -17.05
C GLY A 153 0.39 -16.50 -15.61
N ASN A 154 1.42 -16.23 -14.77
CA ASN A 154 1.31 -16.53 -13.35
C ASN A 154 0.30 -15.58 -12.71
N ARG A 155 -0.49 -16.11 -11.79
CA ARG A 155 -1.61 -15.40 -11.15
C ARG A 155 -1.37 -15.27 -9.67
N ALA A 156 -1.71 -14.10 -9.12
CA ALA A 156 -1.70 -13.81 -7.70
C ALA A 156 -3.01 -13.11 -7.31
N LYS A 157 -3.69 -13.64 -6.30
CA LYS A 157 -4.90 -13.05 -5.75
C LYS A 157 -4.54 -12.04 -4.67
N ILE A 158 -5.21 -10.89 -4.64
CA ILE A 158 -5.13 -9.96 -3.51
C ILE A 158 -5.95 -10.54 -2.36
N THR A 159 -5.27 -10.87 -1.26
CA THR A 159 -5.89 -11.47 -0.05
C THR A 159 -6.26 -10.43 0.99
N SER A 160 -5.48 -9.35 1.06
CA SER A 160 -5.76 -8.19 1.91
C SER A 160 -5.41 -6.92 1.13
N ALA A 161 -6.33 -5.96 1.12
CA ALA A 161 -6.18 -4.75 0.32
C ALA A 161 -6.14 -3.49 1.20
N ASP A 162 -5.58 -2.41 0.64
CA ASP A 162 -5.66 -1.05 1.18
C ASP A 162 -5.06 -0.88 2.59
N ALA A 163 -3.98 -1.61 2.93
CA ALA A 163 -3.18 -1.28 4.11
C ALA A 163 -2.41 0.02 3.84
N ASN A 164 -2.99 1.15 4.28
CA ASN A 164 -2.43 2.49 4.06
C ASN A 164 -1.22 2.73 4.95
N GLN A 165 -0.16 3.32 4.39
CA GLN A 165 1.07 3.68 5.07
C GLN A 165 1.41 5.15 4.83
N CYS A 166 2.36 5.72 5.60
CA CYS A 166 2.73 7.13 5.41
C CYS A 166 3.30 7.42 4.01
N ASN A 167 3.94 6.44 3.39
CA ASN A 167 4.57 6.54 2.07
C ASN A 167 3.94 5.66 1.00
N GLY A 168 2.73 5.09 1.23
CA GLY A 168 2.04 4.32 0.20
C GLY A 168 0.97 3.36 0.70
N ILE A 169 0.72 2.32 -0.09
CA ILE A 169 -0.30 1.30 0.16
C ILE A 169 0.31 -0.09 -0.03
N ILE A 170 -0.07 -1.02 0.84
CA ILE A 170 0.25 -2.44 0.71
C ILE A 170 -1.02 -3.21 0.34
N HIS A 171 -0.91 -4.09 -0.67
CA HIS A 171 -1.86 -5.15 -0.96
C HIS A 171 -1.16 -6.49 -0.78
N GLU A 172 -1.60 -7.31 0.15
CA GLU A 172 -1.08 -8.65 0.31
C GLU A 172 -1.56 -9.56 -0.84
N ILE A 173 -0.65 -10.38 -1.37
CA ILE A 173 -0.94 -11.34 -2.43
C ILE A 173 -0.53 -12.76 -2.03
N ASP A 174 -1.29 -13.74 -2.54
CA ASP A 174 -1.13 -15.17 -2.21
C ASP A 174 -0.09 -15.90 -3.03
N SER A 175 0.49 -15.27 -4.03
CA SER A 175 1.47 -15.84 -4.95
C SER A 175 2.44 -14.77 -5.44
N VAL A 176 3.66 -15.16 -5.79
CA VAL A 176 4.67 -14.27 -6.37
C VAL A 176 4.45 -14.17 -7.87
N ILE A 177 4.38 -12.95 -8.41
CA ILE A 177 4.37 -12.67 -9.85
C ILE A 177 5.81 -12.42 -10.32
N LEU A 178 6.11 -12.82 -11.55
CA LEU A 178 7.48 -12.82 -12.06
C LEU A 178 7.65 -11.82 -13.20
N PRO A 179 8.74 -11.02 -13.21
CA PRO A 179 9.11 -10.25 -14.39
C PRO A 179 9.52 -11.20 -15.53
N ASN A 180 9.36 -10.72 -16.77
CA ASN A 180 9.60 -11.55 -17.95
C ASN A 180 11.02 -12.16 -18.01
N ALA A 181 12.01 -11.43 -17.52
CA ALA A 181 13.39 -11.88 -17.45
C ALA A 181 13.58 -13.15 -16.60
N LEU A 182 12.84 -13.27 -15.49
CA LEU A 182 12.92 -14.43 -14.58
C LEU A 182 11.98 -15.57 -15.00
N SER A 183 10.99 -15.30 -15.85
CA SER A 183 10.09 -16.34 -16.37
C SER A 183 10.76 -17.25 -17.40
N VAL A 184 11.83 -16.79 -18.03
CA VAL A 184 12.52 -17.48 -19.15
C VAL A 184 13.84 -18.11 -18.70
N THR A 185 14.45 -17.60 -17.64
CA THR A 185 15.68 -18.20 -17.10
C THR A 185 15.32 -19.35 -16.17
N ASN A 186 15.47 -20.59 -16.67
CA ASN A 186 15.84 -21.68 -15.79
C ASN A 186 17.16 -21.26 -15.14
N LEU A 187 17.12 -20.77 -13.90
CA LEU A 187 18.33 -20.69 -13.08
C LEU A 187 18.90 -22.10 -12.99
N PRO A 188 20.20 -22.29 -13.22
CA PRO A 188 20.83 -23.59 -13.32
C PRO A 188 20.63 -24.47 -12.10
#